data_1d034e0a8badd2b25b2096460da9bbc1
#
_entry.id   1d034e0a8badd2b25b2096460da9bbc1
#
_cell.length_a   1.000
_cell.length_b   1.000
_cell.length_c   1.000
_cell.angle_alpha   90.00
_cell.angle_beta   90.00
_cell.angle_gamma   90.00
#
_symmetry.space_group_name_H-M   'P 1'
#
loop_
_entity.id
_entity.type
_entity.pdbx_description
1 polymer ?
#
loop_
_entity_poly.entity_id
_entity_poly.type
_entity_poly.pdbx_seq_one_letter_code
_entity_poly.pdbx_strand_id
1 'polypeptide(L)'
;MRAWYRLMGARIGKGAEISTNLSGRYDVTGIGAGNFIADEVVFGDEEMRRGYMRLAETRTGEQVFVGNDAVVPPGTVIPDRVLIGIKSKPPANDRMQAGDTWFGSPPIKLPTRQKVDLGADWTYKPSFAKQFGRGVFEALHTSFPSMLFITFGTIAVDMVLQQKINEGDWLGLVTSFMGVAVLIALVQAVI
;
A
#
# COMPACT_ATOMS: atom_id res chain seq x y z
N MET A 1 0.30 -8.02 4.06
CA MET A 1 0.71 -6.98 5.03
C MET A 1 -0.05 -7.02 6.36
N ARG A 2 -1.39 -7.20 6.42
CA ARG A 2 -2.17 -7.21 7.69
C ARG A 2 -1.64 -8.16 8.77
N ALA A 3 -1.24 -9.38 8.41
CA ALA A 3 -0.68 -10.35 9.36
C ALA A 3 0.63 -9.85 9.98
N TRP A 4 1.47 -9.23 9.17
CA TRP A 4 2.73 -8.63 9.61
C TRP A 4 2.48 -7.52 10.63
N TYR A 5 1.61 -6.55 10.31
CA TYR A 5 1.31 -5.45 11.24
C TYR A 5 0.73 -5.95 12.57
N ARG A 6 -0.13 -6.98 12.55
CA ARG A 6 -0.63 -7.61 13.78
C ARG A 6 0.47 -8.28 14.60
N LEU A 7 1.39 -8.96 13.93
CA LEU A 7 2.55 -9.58 14.59
C LEU A 7 3.43 -8.52 15.28
N MET A 8 3.53 -7.34 14.68
CA MET A 8 4.27 -6.20 15.23
C MET A 8 3.49 -5.42 16.31
N GLY A 9 2.29 -5.84 16.67
CA GLY A 9 1.51 -5.25 17.76
C GLY A 9 0.34 -4.35 17.35
N ALA A 10 0.14 -4.07 16.06
CA ALA A 10 -0.98 -3.25 15.60
C ALA A 10 -2.32 -3.99 15.69
N ARG A 11 -3.37 -3.27 16.05
CA ARG A 11 -4.75 -3.78 16.05
C ARG A 11 -5.40 -3.52 14.70
N ILE A 12 -5.41 -4.52 13.81
CA ILE A 12 -5.96 -4.40 12.46
C ILE A 12 -7.23 -5.24 12.33
N GLY A 13 -8.33 -4.64 11.94
CA GLY A 13 -9.63 -5.28 11.72
C GLY A 13 -9.67 -6.20 10.48
N LYS A 14 -10.74 -6.99 10.36
CA LYS A 14 -10.97 -7.83 9.18
C LYS A 14 -11.26 -6.96 7.95
N GLY A 15 -10.76 -7.36 6.79
CA GLY A 15 -11.04 -6.65 5.52
C GLY A 15 -10.41 -5.26 5.41
N ALA A 16 -9.59 -4.82 6.37
CA ALA A 16 -8.85 -3.58 6.21
C ALA A 16 -7.82 -3.72 5.08
N GLU A 17 -7.78 -2.75 4.19
CA GLU A 17 -6.80 -2.63 3.12
C GLU A 17 -5.85 -1.48 3.46
N ILE A 18 -4.54 -1.76 3.44
CA ILE A 18 -3.51 -0.81 3.83
C ILE A 18 -2.48 -0.81 2.71
N SER A 19 -2.44 0.26 1.93
CA SER A 19 -1.55 0.44 0.79
C SER A 19 -0.26 1.18 1.17
N THR A 20 -0.27 1.89 2.30
CA THR A 20 0.90 2.61 2.82
C THR A 20 1.75 1.74 3.74
N ASN A 21 3.00 2.12 3.91
CA ASN A 21 3.85 1.58 4.97
C ASN A 21 3.57 2.34 6.28
N LEU A 22 3.05 1.64 7.27
CA LEU A 22 2.90 2.21 8.60
C LEU A 22 4.30 2.41 9.22
N SER A 23 4.54 3.56 9.80
CA SER A 23 5.88 4.04 10.21
C SER A 23 6.46 3.43 11.49
N GLY A 24 6.08 2.22 11.83
CA GLY A 24 6.71 1.47 12.92
C GLY A 24 6.19 1.75 14.33
N ARG A 25 5.09 2.48 14.50
CA ARG A 25 4.39 2.66 15.78
C ARG A 25 3.20 1.71 15.91
N TYR A 26 3.47 0.44 15.69
CA TYR A 26 2.44 -0.59 15.56
C TYR A 26 1.63 -0.79 16.84
N ASP A 27 2.27 -0.71 17.99
CA ASP A 27 1.68 -0.90 19.33
C ASP A 27 0.61 0.15 19.70
N VAL A 28 0.73 1.35 19.14
CA VAL A 28 -0.23 2.46 19.31
C VAL A 28 -1.13 2.70 18.10
N THR A 29 -1.13 1.76 17.14
CA THR A 29 -1.93 1.84 15.92
C THR A 29 -3.13 0.89 15.96
N GLY A 30 -4.33 1.45 15.73
CA GLY A 30 -5.59 0.72 15.63
C GLY A 30 -6.33 1.04 14.34
N ILE A 31 -6.56 0.07 13.47
CA ILE A 31 -7.31 0.23 12.23
C ILE A 31 -8.50 -0.73 12.27
N GLY A 32 -9.71 -0.18 12.18
CA GLY A 32 -10.97 -0.94 12.25
C GLY A 32 -11.24 -1.83 11.04
N ALA A 33 -12.35 -2.55 11.07
CA ALA A 33 -12.73 -3.46 9.99
C ALA A 33 -13.19 -2.71 8.73
N GLY A 34 -12.87 -3.26 7.54
CA GLY A 34 -13.31 -2.71 6.25
C GLY A 34 -12.76 -1.34 5.93
N ASN A 35 -11.68 -0.92 6.57
CA ASN A 35 -11.02 0.35 6.28
C ASN A 35 -10.17 0.28 5.02
N PHE A 36 -10.01 1.42 4.38
CA PHE A 36 -9.08 1.63 3.29
C PHE A 36 -8.12 2.77 3.65
N ILE A 37 -6.86 2.45 3.85
CA ILE A 37 -5.78 3.41 4.04
C ILE A 37 -4.97 3.44 2.74
N ALA A 38 -5.04 4.54 2.03
CA ALA A 38 -4.46 4.69 0.71
C ALA A 38 -2.92 4.87 0.75
N ASP A 39 -2.33 5.03 -0.43
CA ASP A 39 -0.88 5.17 -0.56
C ASP A 39 -0.37 6.47 0.08
N GLU A 40 0.85 6.42 0.59
CA GLU A 40 1.58 7.55 1.17
C GLU A 40 0.86 8.24 2.35
N VAL A 41 -0.11 7.58 2.97
CA VAL A 41 -0.75 8.09 4.19
C VAL A 41 0.22 8.02 5.36
N VAL A 42 0.44 9.15 6.01
CA VAL A 42 1.12 9.25 7.30
C VAL A 42 0.10 8.98 8.39
N PHE A 43 0.23 7.85 9.11
CA PHE A 43 -0.79 7.41 10.06
C PHE A 43 -0.23 7.25 11.47
N GLY A 44 -0.50 8.24 12.32
CA GLY A 44 -0.17 8.18 13.74
C GLY A 44 1.33 8.26 14.06
N ASP A 45 2.13 8.79 13.13
CA ASP A 45 3.56 8.96 13.30
C ASP A 45 3.88 9.89 14.46
N GLU A 46 5.08 9.74 15.00
CA GLU A 46 5.56 10.60 16.06
C GLU A 46 5.60 12.08 15.64
N GLU A 47 5.15 12.94 16.51
CA GLU A 47 5.28 14.39 16.36
C GLU A 47 6.47 14.88 17.19
N MET A 48 7.49 15.39 16.49
CA MET A 48 8.65 15.98 17.14
C MET A 48 8.51 17.50 17.22
N ARG A 49 8.54 18.04 18.42
CA ARG A 49 8.46 19.49 18.64
C ARG A 49 9.34 19.93 19.79
N ARG A 50 10.22 20.88 19.57
CA ARG A 50 11.08 21.52 20.58
C ARG A 50 11.85 20.50 21.46
N GLY A 51 12.38 19.44 20.86
CA GLY A 51 13.12 18.40 21.59
C GLY A 51 12.26 17.37 22.31
N TYR A 52 10.94 17.45 22.20
CA TYR A 52 9.98 16.45 22.73
C TYR A 52 9.44 15.58 21.58
N MET A 53 9.27 14.31 21.85
CA MET A 53 8.58 13.35 20.99
C MET A 53 7.20 13.06 21.59
N ARG A 54 6.15 13.29 20.83
CA ARG A 54 4.77 12.92 21.19
C ARG A 54 4.39 11.63 20.47
N LEU A 55 4.04 10.62 21.26
CA LEU A 55 3.42 9.38 20.81
C LEU A 55 2.02 9.32 21.42
N ALA A 56 1.04 8.94 20.62
CA ALA A 56 -0.31 8.75 21.12
C ALA A 56 -1.05 7.72 20.27
N GLU A 57 -1.94 6.97 20.91
CA GLU A 57 -2.73 5.95 20.25
C GLU A 57 -3.61 6.57 19.16
N THR A 58 -3.43 6.11 17.93
CA THR A 58 -4.21 6.54 16.75
C THR A 58 -5.12 5.42 16.32
N ARG A 59 -6.42 5.69 16.22
CA ARG A 59 -7.44 4.68 15.94
C ARG A 59 -8.43 5.11 14.90
N THR A 60 -8.90 4.14 14.12
CA THR A 60 -10.06 4.31 13.25
C THR A 60 -11.18 3.36 13.68
N GLY A 61 -12.41 3.81 13.51
CA GLY A 61 -13.59 2.94 13.53
C GLY A 61 -13.67 2.04 12.30
N GLU A 62 -14.85 1.55 11.98
CA GLU A 62 -15.09 0.67 10.84
C GLU A 62 -15.41 1.45 9.56
N GLN A 63 -15.05 0.86 8.40
CA GLN A 63 -15.37 1.40 7.07
C GLN A 63 -14.89 2.85 6.85
N VAL A 64 -13.76 3.20 7.44
CA VAL A 64 -13.10 4.50 7.25
C VAL A 64 -12.28 4.47 5.98
N PHE A 65 -12.32 5.57 5.23
CA PHE A 65 -11.47 5.80 4.07
C PHE A 65 -10.51 6.95 4.36
N VAL A 66 -9.22 6.70 4.17
CA VAL A 66 -8.17 7.72 4.25
C VAL A 66 -7.48 7.80 2.89
N GLY A 67 -7.62 8.95 2.22
CA GLY A 67 -7.11 9.17 0.88
C GLY A 67 -5.59 9.35 0.82
N ASN A 68 -5.03 9.25 -0.37
CA ASN A 68 -3.59 9.36 -0.64
C ASN A 68 -2.98 10.63 -0.04
N ASP A 69 -1.75 10.54 0.44
CA ASP A 69 -1.00 11.65 1.02
C ASP A 69 -1.70 12.33 2.22
N ALA A 70 -2.72 11.73 2.80
CA ALA A 70 -3.36 12.29 3.99
C ALA A 70 -2.46 12.13 5.22
N VAL A 71 -2.53 13.12 6.12
CA VAL A 71 -1.75 13.10 7.36
C VAL A 71 -2.69 12.97 8.54
N VAL A 72 -2.68 11.81 9.18
CA VAL A 72 -3.43 11.52 10.41
C VAL A 72 -2.49 11.67 11.61
N PRO A 73 -2.59 12.75 12.40
CA PRO A 73 -1.68 13.00 13.52
C PRO A 73 -1.80 11.95 14.64
N PRO A 74 -0.75 11.79 15.48
CA PRO A 74 -0.83 10.92 16.64
C PRO A 74 -1.93 11.37 17.61
N GLY A 75 -2.67 10.40 18.17
CA GLY A 75 -3.80 10.65 19.07
C GLY A 75 -5.12 10.94 18.36
N THR A 76 -5.19 10.80 17.05
CA THR A 76 -6.44 10.95 16.30
C THR A 76 -7.32 9.71 16.47
N VAL A 77 -8.61 9.94 16.75
CA VAL A 77 -9.65 8.90 16.78
C VAL A 77 -10.67 9.23 15.70
N ILE A 78 -10.69 8.44 14.65
CA ILE A 78 -11.59 8.62 13.51
C ILE A 78 -12.82 7.73 13.71
N PRO A 79 -14.04 8.29 13.80
CA PRO A 79 -15.27 7.50 13.92
C PRO A 79 -15.57 6.64 12.69
N ASP A 80 -16.58 5.76 12.82
CA ASP A 80 -17.00 4.87 11.73
C ASP A 80 -17.45 5.63 10.49
N ARG A 81 -17.16 5.06 9.31
CA ARG A 81 -17.61 5.53 8.00
C ARG A 81 -17.18 6.96 7.66
N VAL A 82 -16.18 7.50 8.33
CA VAL A 82 -15.59 8.79 8.00
C VAL A 82 -14.73 8.65 6.74
N LEU A 83 -14.77 9.66 5.88
CA LEU A 83 -13.88 9.82 4.75
C LEU A 83 -12.96 11.02 4.98
N ILE A 84 -11.66 10.76 4.97
CA ILE A 84 -10.63 11.79 4.89
C ILE A 84 -10.13 11.83 3.45
N GLY A 85 -10.24 12.99 2.80
CA GLY A 85 -9.85 13.15 1.40
C GLY A 85 -8.35 13.07 1.16
N ILE A 86 -7.96 13.10 -0.11
CA ILE A 86 -6.56 13.14 -0.52
C ILE A 86 -5.88 14.42 0.01
N LYS A 87 -4.61 14.32 0.40
CA LYS A 87 -3.80 15.45 0.91
C LYS A 87 -4.48 16.24 2.02
N SER A 88 -5.28 15.53 2.84
CA SER A 88 -6.10 16.13 3.87
C SER A 88 -5.60 15.77 5.27
N LYS A 89 -6.00 16.60 6.23
CA LYS A 89 -5.75 16.34 7.64
C LYS A 89 -7.10 16.25 8.36
N PRO A 90 -7.35 15.24 9.21
CA PRO A 90 -8.57 15.20 10.00
C PRO A 90 -8.63 16.38 10.97
N PRO A 91 -9.84 16.87 11.32
CA PRO A 91 -10.00 17.89 12.37
C PRO A 91 -9.73 17.29 13.76
N ALA A 92 -9.89 18.08 14.80
CA ALA A 92 -9.84 17.58 16.18
C ALA A 92 -10.93 16.51 16.43
N ASN A 93 -10.65 15.58 17.32
CA ASN A 93 -11.49 14.40 17.57
C ASN A 93 -12.95 14.73 17.93
N ASP A 94 -13.17 15.81 18.69
CA ASP A 94 -14.49 16.29 19.12
C ASP A 94 -15.35 16.86 17.97
N ARG A 95 -14.76 17.12 16.83
CA ARG A 95 -15.45 17.68 15.65
C ARG A 95 -15.88 16.62 14.62
N MET A 96 -15.41 15.38 14.77
CA MET A 96 -15.72 14.30 13.83
C MET A 96 -16.92 13.49 14.31
N GLN A 97 -17.84 13.22 13.42
CA GLN A 97 -18.98 12.33 13.61
C GLN A 97 -18.95 11.19 12.60
N ALA A 98 -19.57 10.06 12.96
CA ALA A 98 -19.66 8.91 12.07
C ALA A 98 -20.33 9.29 10.72
N GLY A 99 -19.72 8.88 9.62
CA GLY A 99 -20.21 9.18 8.27
C GLY A 99 -19.80 10.53 7.71
N ASP A 100 -19.05 11.34 8.44
CA ASP A 100 -18.55 12.62 7.95
C ASP A 100 -17.57 12.48 6.80
N THR A 101 -17.47 13.54 6.01
CA THR A 101 -16.46 13.69 4.95
C THR A 101 -15.69 14.95 5.18
N TRP A 102 -14.36 14.83 5.29
CA TRP A 102 -13.44 15.91 5.53
C TRP A 102 -12.41 16.04 4.41
N PHE A 103 -12.13 17.27 4.00
CA PHE A 103 -11.19 17.55 2.92
C PHE A 103 -10.33 18.77 3.25
N GLY A 104 -9.06 18.71 2.87
CA GLY A 104 -8.13 19.83 2.96
C GLY A 104 -7.31 19.91 4.26
N SER A 105 -6.37 20.86 4.27
CA SER A 105 -5.55 21.23 5.43
C SER A 105 -5.38 22.76 5.39
N PRO A 106 -6.17 23.49 6.19
CA PRO A 106 -7.06 23.07 7.27
C PRO A 106 -8.31 22.30 6.78
N PRO A 107 -8.86 21.39 7.63
CA PRO A 107 -9.96 20.52 7.26
C PRO A 107 -11.28 21.25 7.13
N ILE A 108 -12.01 21.00 6.04
CA ILE A 108 -13.34 21.50 5.77
C ILE A 108 -14.28 20.31 5.69
N LYS A 109 -15.41 20.37 6.40
CA LYS A 109 -16.46 19.34 6.34
C LYS A 109 -17.28 19.54 5.06
N LEU A 110 -17.38 18.48 4.25
CA LEU A 110 -18.23 18.48 3.07
C LEU A 110 -19.68 18.17 3.49
N PRO A 111 -20.66 18.97 3.05
CA PRO A 111 -22.06 18.82 3.49
C PRO A 111 -22.74 17.56 2.94
N THR A 112 -22.34 17.13 1.76
CA THR A 112 -22.92 15.95 1.09
C THR A 112 -21.83 15.08 0.47
N ARG A 113 -21.97 13.78 0.68
CA ARG A 113 -21.16 12.75 0.01
C ARG A 113 -21.98 12.08 -1.07
N GLN A 114 -21.48 12.04 -2.29
CA GLN A 114 -22.07 11.20 -3.32
C GLN A 114 -21.96 9.74 -2.88
N LYS A 115 -23.09 9.09 -2.70
CA LYS A 115 -23.16 7.66 -2.35
C LYS A 115 -23.54 6.90 -3.60
N VAL A 116 -22.69 5.98 -4.02
CA VAL A 116 -23.03 4.98 -5.02
C VAL A 116 -23.44 3.73 -4.24
N ASP A 117 -24.68 3.30 -4.40
CA ASP A 117 -25.17 2.07 -3.76
C ASP A 117 -24.70 0.86 -4.56
N LEU A 118 -23.51 0.42 -4.24
CA LEU A 118 -22.97 -0.85 -4.69
C LEU A 118 -23.33 -1.90 -3.64
N GLY A 119 -24.01 -2.97 -4.03
CA GLY A 119 -24.36 -4.05 -3.13
C GLY A 119 -23.16 -4.52 -2.27
N ALA A 120 -23.41 -4.90 -1.03
CA ALA A 120 -22.38 -5.29 -0.07
C ALA A 120 -21.49 -6.45 -0.55
N ASP A 121 -22.01 -7.29 -1.45
CA ASP A 121 -21.30 -8.41 -2.11
C ASP A 121 -20.22 -7.95 -3.10
N TRP A 122 -20.27 -6.70 -3.54
CA TRP A 122 -19.25 -6.07 -4.38
C TRP A 122 -18.23 -5.26 -3.59
N THR A 123 -18.55 -4.86 -2.38
CA THR A 123 -17.74 -3.95 -1.57
C THR A 123 -17.14 -4.63 -0.35
N TYR A 124 -17.93 -4.82 0.70
CA TYR A 124 -17.44 -5.23 2.02
C TYR A 124 -17.54 -6.74 2.29
N LYS A 125 -18.40 -7.46 1.55
CA LYS A 125 -18.66 -8.89 1.76
C LYS A 125 -18.61 -9.69 0.45
N PRO A 126 -17.51 -9.63 -0.32
CA PRO A 126 -17.39 -10.43 -1.53
C PRO A 126 -17.38 -11.92 -1.18
N SER A 127 -17.96 -12.75 -2.05
CA SER A 127 -17.94 -14.20 -1.89
C SER A 127 -16.51 -14.75 -1.94
N PHE A 128 -16.27 -15.91 -1.32
CA PHE A 128 -14.95 -16.55 -1.33
C PHE A 128 -14.43 -16.76 -2.77
N ALA A 129 -15.30 -17.17 -3.69
CA ALA A 129 -14.93 -17.36 -5.09
C ALA A 129 -14.43 -16.06 -5.76
N LYS A 130 -15.10 -14.93 -5.50
CA LYS A 130 -14.65 -13.62 -6.00
C LYS A 130 -13.30 -13.21 -5.40
N GLN A 131 -13.11 -13.42 -4.09
CA GLN A 131 -11.83 -13.12 -3.42
C GLN A 131 -10.69 -14.00 -3.95
N PHE A 132 -10.95 -15.30 -4.10
CA PHE A 132 -9.97 -16.24 -4.62
C PHE A 132 -9.62 -15.92 -6.08
N GLY A 133 -10.64 -15.69 -6.93
CA GLY A 133 -10.42 -15.32 -8.33
C GLY A 133 -9.60 -14.02 -8.48
N ARG A 134 -9.90 -12.99 -7.67
CA ARG A 134 -9.10 -11.76 -7.62
C ARG A 134 -7.66 -12.06 -7.20
N GLY A 135 -7.46 -12.84 -6.13
CA GLY A 135 -6.11 -13.18 -5.65
C GLY A 135 -5.29 -13.95 -6.69
N VAL A 136 -5.91 -14.91 -7.39
CA VAL A 136 -5.25 -15.63 -8.50
C VAL A 136 -4.89 -14.68 -9.64
N PHE A 137 -5.82 -13.82 -10.04
CA PHE A 137 -5.58 -12.84 -11.09
C PHE A 137 -4.44 -11.88 -10.73
N GLU A 138 -4.44 -11.33 -9.52
CA GLU A 138 -3.38 -10.44 -9.03
C GLU A 138 -2.03 -11.16 -8.97
N ALA A 139 -2.00 -12.39 -8.47
CA ALA A 139 -0.78 -13.20 -8.42
C ALA A 139 -0.22 -13.47 -9.82
N LEU A 140 -1.07 -13.85 -10.77
CA LEU A 140 -0.65 -14.09 -12.15
C LEU A 140 -0.19 -12.78 -12.82
N HIS A 141 -0.96 -11.71 -12.69
CA HIS A 141 -0.65 -10.42 -13.29
C HIS A 141 0.68 -9.86 -12.79
N THR A 142 0.98 -10.01 -11.51
CA THR A 142 2.23 -9.52 -10.92
C THR A 142 3.43 -10.44 -11.21
N SER A 143 3.21 -11.76 -11.17
CA SER A 143 4.32 -12.73 -11.28
C SER A 143 4.65 -13.10 -12.72
N PHE A 144 3.65 -13.16 -13.61
CA PHE A 144 3.83 -13.68 -14.96
C PHE A 144 4.84 -12.88 -15.82
N PRO A 145 4.78 -11.53 -15.87
CA PRO A 145 5.78 -10.75 -16.61
C PRO A 145 7.19 -10.97 -16.08
N SER A 146 7.35 -10.98 -14.76
CA SER A 146 8.66 -11.21 -14.13
C SER A 146 9.19 -12.62 -14.39
N MET A 147 8.35 -13.64 -14.36
CA MET A 147 8.74 -15.01 -14.68
C MET A 147 9.16 -15.16 -16.14
N LEU A 148 8.40 -14.58 -17.07
CA LEU A 148 8.78 -14.58 -18.48
C LEU A 148 10.13 -13.91 -18.69
N PHE A 149 10.32 -12.76 -18.07
CA PHE A 149 11.56 -12.00 -18.18
C PHE A 149 12.76 -12.78 -17.65
N ILE A 150 12.63 -13.40 -16.48
CA ILE A 150 13.68 -14.24 -15.89
C ILE A 150 13.96 -15.44 -16.81
N THR A 151 12.92 -16.12 -17.31
CA THR A 151 13.07 -17.30 -18.15
C THR A 151 13.77 -16.96 -19.47
N PHE A 152 13.30 -15.95 -20.17
CA PHE A 152 13.95 -15.54 -21.43
C PHE A 152 15.36 -15.00 -21.21
N GLY A 153 15.56 -14.26 -20.10
CA GLY A 153 16.88 -13.76 -19.73
C GLY A 153 17.87 -14.90 -19.44
N THR A 154 17.47 -15.92 -18.71
CA THR A 154 18.33 -17.10 -18.42
C THR A 154 18.65 -17.88 -19.68
N ILE A 155 17.69 -18.11 -20.56
CA ILE A 155 17.92 -18.78 -21.85
C ILE A 155 18.90 -17.99 -22.72
N ALA A 156 18.70 -16.67 -22.82
CA ALA A 156 19.59 -15.81 -23.60
C ALA A 156 21.02 -15.81 -23.04
N VAL A 157 21.15 -15.74 -21.72
CA VAL A 157 22.45 -15.83 -21.04
C VAL A 157 23.11 -17.17 -21.29
N ASP A 158 22.37 -18.29 -21.17
CA ASP A 158 22.89 -19.63 -21.41
C ASP A 158 23.38 -19.81 -22.85
N MET A 159 22.61 -19.35 -23.84
CA MET A 159 23.01 -19.39 -25.25
C MET A 159 24.31 -18.61 -25.52
N VAL A 160 24.42 -17.38 -24.96
CA VAL A 160 25.62 -16.55 -25.11
C VAL A 160 26.82 -17.17 -24.40
N LEU A 161 26.63 -17.73 -23.21
CA LEU A 161 27.67 -18.42 -22.43
C LEU A 161 28.23 -19.60 -23.21
N GLN A 162 27.36 -20.48 -23.71
CA GLN A 162 27.76 -21.66 -24.42
C GLN A 162 28.54 -21.30 -25.71
N GLN A 163 28.07 -20.33 -26.46
CA GLN A 163 28.75 -19.86 -27.67
C GLN A 163 30.13 -19.30 -27.33
N LYS A 164 30.24 -18.41 -26.35
CA LYS A 164 31.50 -17.75 -26.01
C LYS A 164 32.51 -18.66 -25.33
N ILE A 165 32.06 -19.61 -24.53
CA ILE A 165 32.96 -20.65 -23.99
C ILE A 165 33.54 -21.53 -25.08
N ASN A 166 32.74 -21.92 -26.07
CA ASN A 166 33.18 -22.72 -27.19
C ASN A 166 34.18 -21.97 -28.10
N GLU A 167 34.04 -20.66 -28.24
CA GLU A 167 34.94 -19.81 -28.99
C GLU A 167 36.19 -19.39 -28.19
N GLY A 168 36.24 -19.58 -26.87
CA GLY A 168 37.30 -19.12 -26.00
C GLY A 168 37.39 -17.59 -25.84
N ASP A 169 36.30 -16.88 -26.19
CA ASP A 169 36.23 -15.42 -26.19
C ASP A 169 35.76 -14.89 -24.83
N TRP A 170 36.66 -14.81 -23.88
CA TRP A 170 36.38 -14.30 -22.53
C TRP A 170 35.98 -12.82 -22.49
N LEU A 171 36.52 -11.99 -23.39
CA LEU A 171 36.19 -10.58 -23.45
C LEU A 171 34.76 -10.36 -23.97
N GLY A 172 34.38 -11.11 -25.01
CA GLY A 172 33.04 -11.12 -25.55
C GLY A 172 32.01 -11.65 -24.52
N LEU A 173 32.41 -12.56 -23.67
CA LEU A 173 31.57 -13.07 -22.57
C LEU A 173 31.26 -11.96 -21.56
N VAL A 174 32.27 -11.23 -21.07
CA VAL A 174 32.10 -10.12 -20.13
C VAL A 174 31.25 -9.00 -20.72
N THR A 175 31.50 -8.61 -21.98
CA THR A 175 30.74 -7.54 -22.66
C THR A 175 29.27 -7.93 -22.87
N SER A 176 28.98 -9.20 -23.16
CA SER A 176 27.62 -9.73 -23.28
C SER A 176 26.87 -9.69 -21.96
N PHE A 177 27.50 -10.09 -20.85
CA PHE A 177 26.92 -9.97 -19.51
C PHE A 177 26.58 -8.52 -19.14
N MET A 178 27.49 -7.59 -19.40
CA MET A 178 27.24 -6.17 -19.17
C MET A 178 26.06 -5.65 -20.00
N GLY A 179 25.98 -6.05 -21.27
CA GLY A 179 24.86 -5.68 -22.16
C GLY A 179 23.51 -6.18 -21.64
N VAL A 180 23.45 -7.45 -21.23
CA VAL A 180 22.23 -8.03 -20.64
C VAL A 180 21.84 -7.31 -19.33
N ALA A 181 22.81 -7.03 -18.45
CA ALA A 181 22.55 -6.32 -17.21
C ALA A 181 21.98 -4.90 -17.44
N VAL A 182 22.54 -4.17 -18.40
CA VAL A 182 22.03 -2.85 -18.81
C VAL A 182 20.62 -2.95 -19.38
N LEU A 183 20.35 -3.93 -20.23
CA LEU A 183 19.01 -4.14 -20.79
C LEU A 183 17.97 -4.43 -19.68
N ILE A 184 18.34 -5.29 -18.73
CA ILE A 184 17.50 -5.59 -17.56
C ILE A 184 17.19 -4.31 -16.75
N ALA A 185 18.21 -3.51 -16.47
CA ALA A 185 18.05 -2.26 -15.74
C ALA A 185 17.14 -1.26 -16.46
N LEU A 186 17.27 -1.14 -17.78
CA LEU A 186 16.42 -0.27 -18.60
C LEU A 186 14.96 -0.73 -18.61
N VAL A 187 14.72 -2.03 -18.73
CA VAL A 187 13.34 -2.58 -18.68
C VAL A 187 12.70 -2.36 -17.31
N GLN A 188 13.46 -2.55 -16.24
CA GLN A 188 12.96 -2.29 -14.88
C GLN A 188 12.69 -0.80 -14.58
N ALA A 189 13.38 0.09 -15.25
CA ALA A 189 13.16 1.54 -15.11
C ALA A 189 11.88 2.04 -15.83
N VAL A 190 11.30 1.25 -16.73
CA VAL A 190 10.10 1.59 -17.53
C VAL A 190 8.83 0.95 -16.98
N ILE A 191 8.95 -0.07 -16.12
CA ILE A 191 7.84 -0.76 -15.44
C ILE A 191 7.58 -0.14 -14.07
#